data_26209c30bcb6d92a582ca61cedcd3ff6
#
_entry.id   26209c30bcb6d92a582ca61cedcd3ff6
#
_cell.length_a   1.000
_cell.length_b   1.000
_cell.length_c   1.000
_cell.angle_alpha   90.00
_cell.angle_beta   90.00
_cell.angle_gamma   90.00
#
_symmetry.space_group_name_H-M   'P 1'
#
loop_
_entity.id
_entity.type
_entity.pdbx_description
1 polymer ?
#
loop_
_entity_poly.entity_id
_entity_poly.type
_entity_poly.pdbx_seq_one_letter_code
_entity_poly.pdbx_strand_id
1 'polypeptide(L)'
;STTFMLKRMRSFLVLVMLFIAVTMSAQVTTATMSGKVTAQDEPIIGATVVAVHEPSGTRYGTVTNVSGQFNLQGMRTGGPYKVEISYVGYQTAIYKGINLLLGENYVLNVSLKESSELLDEVVVTASKESNMKSDRAGAIMNANRDMINSTPTISRSISDIMRLSPQGADVGNGFAVGGGNYRQS
;
A
#
# COMPACT_ATOMS: atom_id res chain seq x y z
N SER A 1 -23.90 6.26 -68.08
CA SER A 1 -24.33 6.60 -66.69
C SER A 1 -23.86 5.60 -65.58
N THR A 2 -23.41 4.42 -65.95
CA THR A 2 -22.87 3.43 -64.99
C THR A 2 -21.59 3.85 -64.26
N THR A 3 -20.71 4.58 -64.94
CA THR A 3 -19.45 5.10 -64.36
C THR A 3 -19.71 6.15 -63.26
N PHE A 4 -20.78 6.91 -63.37
CA PHE A 4 -21.15 7.93 -62.37
C PHE A 4 -21.75 7.28 -61.13
N MET A 5 -22.52 6.23 -61.26
CA MET A 5 -23.04 5.42 -60.13
C MET A 5 -21.90 4.71 -59.40
N LEU A 6 -20.94 4.14 -60.13
CA LEU A 6 -19.77 3.48 -59.56
C LEU A 6 -18.89 4.45 -58.76
N LYS A 7 -18.70 5.69 -59.24
CA LYS A 7 -17.96 6.72 -58.51
C LYS A 7 -18.67 7.14 -57.23
N ARG A 8 -19.97 7.33 -57.25
CA ARG A 8 -20.77 7.62 -56.03
C ARG A 8 -20.75 6.49 -55.03
N MET A 9 -20.86 5.25 -55.51
CA MET A 9 -20.79 4.06 -54.66
C MET A 9 -19.41 3.91 -54.03
N ARG A 10 -18.33 4.19 -54.72
CA ARG A 10 -16.96 4.23 -54.19
C ARG A 10 -16.80 5.31 -53.13
N SER A 11 -17.29 6.56 -53.40
CA SER A 11 -17.25 7.64 -52.42
C SER A 11 -18.05 7.31 -51.15
N PHE A 12 -19.23 6.67 -51.30
CA PHE A 12 -20.04 6.25 -50.17
C PHE A 12 -19.34 5.16 -49.35
N LEU A 13 -18.68 4.22 -50.00
CA LEU A 13 -17.94 3.14 -49.36
C LEU A 13 -16.72 3.69 -48.62
N VAL A 14 -16.01 4.67 -49.17
CA VAL A 14 -14.90 5.37 -48.50
C VAL A 14 -15.41 6.15 -47.27
N LEU A 15 -16.54 6.83 -47.39
CA LEU A 15 -17.16 7.55 -46.27
C LEU A 15 -17.57 6.63 -45.14
N VAL A 16 -18.16 5.48 -45.45
CA VAL A 16 -18.54 4.45 -44.48
C VAL A 16 -17.29 3.85 -43.82
N MET A 17 -16.23 3.58 -44.60
CA MET A 17 -14.96 3.11 -44.00
C MET A 17 -14.32 4.17 -43.10
N LEU A 18 -14.39 5.44 -43.46
CA LEU A 18 -13.90 6.53 -42.61
C LEU A 18 -14.70 6.63 -41.30
N PHE A 19 -16.00 6.40 -41.35
CA PHE A 19 -16.88 6.44 -40.19
C PHE A 19 -16.62 5.27 -39.23
N ILE A 20 -16.32 4.08 -39.77
CA ILE A 20 -15.94 2.90 -38.97
C ILE A 20 -14.57 3.09 -38.30
N ALA A 21 -13.63 3.75 -38.96
CA ALA A 21 -12.31 4.02 -38.41
C ALA A 21 -12.35 4.94 -37.17
N VAL A 22 -13.33 5.82 -37.07
CA VAL A 22 -13.48 6.75 -35.93
C VAL A 22 -14.06 6.04 -34.68
N THR A 23 -14.74 4.91 -34.84
CA THR A 23 -15.31 4.15 -33.73
C THR A 23 -14.35 3.17 -33.06
N MET A 24 -13.12 3.04 -33.52
CA MET A 24 -12.09 2.31 -32.82
C MET A 24 -11.62 3.13 -31.59
N SER A 25 -12.53 3.28 -30.66
CA SER A 25 -12.31 3.99 -29.41
C SER A 25 -11.20 3.32 -28.60
N ALA A 26 -10.35 4.16 -28.10
CA ALA A 26 -9.28 3.84 -27.18
C ALA A 26 -9.64 2.71 -26.21
N GLN A 27 -9.00 1.58 -26.35
CA GLN A 27 -9.02 0.56 -25.33
C GLN A 27 -8.46 1.18 -24.05
N VAL A 28 -9.20 1.12 -22.97
CA VAL A 28 -8.74 1.61 -21.68
C VAL A 28 -7.54 0.76 -21.27
N THR A 29 -6.36 1.33 -21.39
CA THR A 29 -5.09 0.67 -21.03
C THR A 29 -4.55 1.11 -19.68
N THR A 30 -5.36 1.88 -18.95
CA THR A 30 -4.98 2.50 -17.68
C THR A 30 -5.91 2.08 -16.56
N ALA A 31 -5.44 2.28 -15.35
CA ALA A 31 -6.20 2.14 -14.12
C ALA A 31 -6.40 3.51 -13.46
N THR A 32 -7.29 3.56 -12.50
CA THR A 32 -7.60 4.74 -11.69
C THR A 32 -7.49 4.38 -10.22
N MET A 33 -6.99 5.31 -9.41
CA MET A 33 -7.02 5.19 -7.96
C MET A 33 -7.77 6.38 -7.38
N SER A 34 -8.73 6.12 -6.53
CA SER A 34 -9.49 7.16 -5.83
C SER A 34 -9.58 6.83 -4.34
N GLY A 35 -10.00 7.78 -3.54
CA GLY A 35 -10.22 7.54 -2.13
C GLY A 35 -10.49 8.81 -1.35
N LYS A 36 -10.57 8.65 -0.05
CA LYS A 36 -10.80 9.73 0.89
C LYS A 36 -9.73 9.72 1.98
N VAL A 37 -9.21 10.89 2.30
CA VAL A 37 -8.26 11.09 3.40
C VAL A 37 -9.00 11.81 4.54
N THR A 38 -8.97 11.21 5.71
CA THR A 38 -9.58 11.75 6.92
C THR A 38 -8.59 11.79 8.07
N ALA A 39 -8.87 12.60 9.08
CA ALA A 39 -8.24 12.52 10.39
C ALA A 39 -9.31 12.76 11.43
N GLN A 40 -9.39 11.91 12.46
CA GLN A 40 -10.44 11.99 13.50
C GLN A 40 -11.86 12.12 12.92
N ASP A 41 -12.14 11.35 11.83
CA ASP A 41 -13.40 11.37 11.05
C ASP A 41 -13.67 12.66 10.26
N GLU A 42 -12.79 13.64 10.31
CA GLU A 42 -12.89 14.85 9.49
C GLU A 42 -12.12 14.72 8.17
N PRO A 43 -12.66 15.24 7.05
CA PRO A 43 -11.96 15.22 5.76
C PRO A 43 -10.75 16.17 5.78
N ILE A 44 -9.60 15.70 5.32
CA ILE A 44 -8.40 16.53 5.18
C ILE A 44 -8.33 17.13 3.78
N ILE A 45 -8.31 18.45 3.74
CA ILE A 45 -8.22 19.25 2.51
C ILE A 45 -6.74 19.54 2.23
N GLY A 46 -6.30 19.29 0.98
CA GLY A 46 -4.94 19.63 0.54
C GLY A 46 -3.87 18.64 0.99
N ALA A 47 -4.25 17.45 1.45
CA ALA A 47 -3.28 16.37 1.69
C ALA A 47 -2.67 15.93 0.35
N THR A 48 -1.35 15.74 0.34
CA THR A 48 -0.62 15.27 -0.83
C THR A 48 -0.68 13.76 -0.92
N VAL A 49 -1.08 13.26 -2.08
CA VAL A 49 -1.12 11.82 -2.40
C VAL A 49 -0.16 11.55 -3.55
N VAL A 50 0.83 10.72 -3.33
CA VAL A 50 1.82 10.31 -4.35
C VAL A 50 1.80 8.79 -4.48
N ALA A 51 1.52 8.29 -5.68
CA ALA A 51 1.62 6.88 -6.01
C ALA A 51 2.83 6.65 -6.92
N VAL A 52 3.69 5.72 -6.55
CA VAL A 52 4.88 5.35 -7.32
C VAL A 52 4.74 3.92 -7.81
N HIS A 53 4.78 3.74 -9.12
CA HIS A 53 4.89 2.41 -9.74
C HIS A 53 6.32 1.93 -9.59
N GLU A 54 6.57 1.04 -8.63
CA GLU A 54 7.93 0.63 -8.27
C GLU A 54 8.73 0.03 -9.43
N PRO A 55 8.17 -0.83 -10.31
CA PRO A 55 8.91 -1.41 -11.41
C PRO A 55 9.41 -0.41 -12.46
N SER A 56 8.64 0.67 -12.72
CA SER A 56 9.01 1.69 -13.70
C SER A 56 9.51 3.00 -13.10
N GLY A 57 9.34 3.20 -11.79
CA GLY A 57 9.63 4.46 -11.10
C GLY A 57 8.68 5.61 -11.47
N THR A 58 7.60 5.34 -12.22
CA THR A 58 6.63 6.36 -12.61
C THR A 58 5.86 6.86 -11.40
N ARG A 59 5.78 8.19 -11.26
CA ARG A 59 5.09 8.85 -10.15
C ARG A 59 3.81 9.51 -10.63
N TYR A 60 2.76 9.36 -9.84
CA TYR A 60 1.46 10.02 -10.00
C TYR A 60 1.15 10.78 -8.73
N GLY A 61 0.80 12.06 -8.85
CA GLY A 61 0.55 12.92 -7.69
C GLY A 61 -0.75 13.68 -7.82
N THR A 62 -1.43 13.87 -6.70
CA THR A 62 -2.60 14.71 -6.56
C THR A 62 -2.73 15.25 -5.14
N VAL A 63 -3.69 16.15 -4.93
CA VAL A 63 -4.05 16.66 -3.61
C VAL A 63 -5.52 16.40 -3.33
N THR A 64 -5.89 16.27 -2.07
CA THR A 64 -7.29 16.09 -1.68
C THR A 64 -8.09 17.38 -1.84
N ASN A 65 -9.35 17.22 -2.24
CA ASN A 65 -10.31 18.31 -2.38
C ASN A 65 -10.97 18.70 -1.03
N VAL A 66 -11.93 19.61 -1.07
CA VAL A 66 -12.68 20.11 0.10
C VAL A 66 -13.43 19.00 0.87
N SER A 67 -13.74 17.89 0.22
CA SER A 67 -14.36 16.70 0.84
C SER A 67 -13.32 15.66 1.29
N GLY A 68 -12.04 15.97 1.21
CA GLY A 68 -10.94 15.04 1.51
C GLY A 68 -10.75 13.94 0.46
N GLN A 69 -11.39 14.04 -0.68
CA GLN A 69 -11.30 13.05 -1.76
C GLN A 69 -10.15 13.34 -2.70
N PHE A 70 -9.53 12.29 -3.21
CA PHE A 70 -8.52 12.35 -4.26
C PHE A 70 -8.85 11.40 -5.39
N ASN A 71 -8.31 11.70 -6.57
CA ASN A 71 -8.45 10.87 -7.76
C ASN A 71 -7.16 10.94 -8.59
N LEU A 72 -6.57 9.79 -8.85
CA LEU A 72 -5.42 9.59 -9.72
C LEU A 72 -5.88 8.81 -10.94
N GLN A 73 -5.81 9.43 -12.12
CA GLN A 73 -6.23 8.84 -13.40
C GLN A 73 -5.03 8.52 -14.27
N GLY A 74 -5.24 7.67 -15.26
CA GLY A 74 -4.22 7.35 -16.25
C GLY A 74 -3.02 6.58 -15.68
N MET A 75 -3.22 5.83 -14.61
CA MET A 75 -2.17 5.06 -13.97
C MET A 75 -1.85 3.79 -14.76
N ARG A 76 -0.59 3.38 -14.76
CA ARG A 76 -0.18 2.09 -15.33
C ARG A 76 -0.85 0.95 -14.58
N THR A 77 -1.28 -0.05 -15.34
CA THR A 77 -1.76 -1.32 -14.77
C THR A 77 -0.61 -2.14 -14.21
N GLY A 78 -0.93 -3.01 -13.28
CA GLY A 78 0.04 -3.83 -12.57
C GLY A 78 0.52 -3.16 -11.29
N GLY A 79 1.73 -3.43 -10.90
CA GLY A 79 2.35 -2.96 -9.66
C GLY A 79 3.62 -3.75 -9.37
N PRO A 80 4.11 -3.74 -8.14
CA PRO A 80 3.51 -3.07 -6.97
C PRO A 80 3.61 -1.55 -7.02
N TYR A 81 2.61 -0.90 -6.43
CA TYR A 81 2.62 0.53 -6.16
C TYR A 81 2.94 0.81 -4.70
N LYS A 82 3.74 1.86 -4.47
CA LYS A 82 3.90 2.52 -3.18
C LYS A 82 3.08 3.80 -3.19
N VAL A 83 2.11 3.94 -2.30
CA VAL A 83 1.30 5.15 -2.15
C VAL A 83 1.65 5.83 -0.85
N GLU A 84 1.99 7.09 -0.93
CA GLU A 84 2.39 7.93 0.19
C GLU A 84 1.40 9.09 0.32
N ILE A 85 0.82 9.25 1.50
CA ILE A 85 -0.12 10.33 1.82
C ILE A 85 0.47 11.14 2.95
N SER A 86 0.67 12.44 2.71
CA SER A 86 1.27 13.37 3.66
C SER A 86 0.43 14.62 3.83
N TYR A 87 0.41 15.12 5.06
CA TYR A 87 -0.21 16.39 5.41
C TYR A 87 0.53 17.02 6.60
N VAL A 88 0.61 18.36 6.63
CA VAL A 88 1.32 19.08 7.68
C VAL A 88 0.67 18.82 9.05
N GLY A 89 1.47 18.42 10.05
CA GLY A 89 1.00 18.10 11.39
C GLY A 89 0.49 16.67 11.57
N TYR A 90 0.60 15.83 10.53
CA TYR A 90 0.17 14.43 10.56
C TYR A 90 1.29 13.49 10.16
N GLN A 91 1.25 12.27 10.67
CA GLN A 91 2.18 11.22 10.27
C GLN A 91 1.91 10.82 8.81
N THR A 92 2.97 10.68 8.03
CA THR A 92 2.89 10.19 6.65
C THR A 92 2.42 8.73 6.63
N ALA A 93 1.34 8.45 5.92
CA ALA A 93 0.83 7.10 5.72
C ALA A 93 1.42 6.53 4.43
N ILE A 94 1.98 5.32 4.50
CA ILE A 94 2.58 4.63 3.36
C ILE A 94 1.92 3.27 3.17
N TYR A 95 1.41 3.04 1.95
CA TYR A 95 0.81 1.78 1.52
C TYR A 95 1.68 1.16 0.43
N LYS A 96 2.07 -0.09 0.61
CA LYS A 96 2.91 -0.84 -0.33
C LYS A 96 2.18 -2.08 -0.84
N GLY A 97 2.61 -2.58 -2.00
CA GLY A 97 2.10 -3.82 -2.56
C GLY A 97 0.73 -3.70 -3.23
N ILE A 98 0.33 -2.50 -3.63
CA ILE A 98 -0.93 -2.29 -4.36
C ILE A 98 -0.73 -2.65 -5.83
N ASN A 99 -1.60 -3.53 -6.34
CA ASN A 99 -1.64 -3.89 -7.77
C ASN A 99 -2.92 -3.35 -8.38
N LEU A 100 -2.79 -2.66 -9.51
CA LEU A 100 -3.92 -2.08 -10.24
C LEU A 100 -4.28 -2.94 -11.44
N LEU A 101 -5.55 -3.32 -11.55
CA LEU A 101 -6.07 -4.06 -12.70
C LEU A 101 -6.50 -3.10 -13.81
N LEU A 102 -6.50 -3.61 -15.03
CA LEU A 102 -6.90 -2.86 -16.21
C LEU A 102 -8.35 -2.38 -16.09
N GLY A 103 -8.58 -1.07 -16.26
CA GLY A 103 -9.90 -0.47 -16.21
C GLY A 103 -10.51 -0.42 -14.79
N GLU A 104 -9.77 -0.83 -13.77
CA GLU A 104 -10.23 -0.82 -12.39
C GLU A 104 -10.08 0.58 -11.76
N ASN A 105 -11.04 0.93 -10.91
CA ASN A 105 -10.92 2.02 -9.96
C ASN A 105 -10.59 1.45 -8.58
N TYR A 106 -9.33 1.52 -8.20
CA TYR A 106 -8.90 1.11 -6.86
C TYR A 106 -9.26 2.17 -5.84
N VAL A 107 -10.02 1.80 -4.81
CA VAL A 107 -10.45 2.72 -3.75
C VAL A 107 -9.57 2.55 -2.52
N LEU A 108 -8.87 3.61 -2.14
CA LEU A 108 -7.99 3.67 -0.98
C LEU A 108 -8.46 4.76 -0.01
N ASN A 109 -9.12 4.37 1.08
CA ASN A 109 -9.51 5.28 2.15
C ASN A 109 -8.44 5.27 3.25
N VAL A 110 -8.03 6.47 3.67
CA VAL A 110 -6.90 6.66 4.57
C VAL A 110 -7.33 7.52 5.75
N SER A 111 -6.99 7.09 6.96
CA SER A 111 -7.10 7.90 8.17
C SER A 111 -5.71 8.27 8.66
N LEU A 112 -5.39 9.56 8.65
CA LEU A 112 -4.12 10.08 9.15
C LEU A 112 -4.17 10.25 10.66
N LYS A 113 -3.03 10.02 11.31
CA LYS A 113 -2.83 10.25 12.74
C LYS A 113 -2.03 11.52 12.94
N GLU A 114 -2.35 12.29 13.97
CA GLU A 114 -1.57 13.46 14.33
C GLU A 114 -0.13 13.07 14.68
N SER A 115 0.82 13.88 14.22
CA SER A 115 2.23 13.73 14.56
C SER A 115 2.47 14.30 15.94
N SER A 116 2.33 13.49 16.98
CA SER A 116 2.84 13.82 18.29
C SER A 116 4.32 13.49 18.35
N GLU A 117 5.17 14.40 17.92
CA GLU A 117 6.65 14.47 18.08
C GLU A 117 7.51 13.23 17.84
N LEU A 118 6.97 12.10 17.44
CA LEU A 118 7.73 10.90 17.09
C LEU A 118 7.53 10.62 15.61
N LEU A 119 8.59 10.79 14.84
CA LEU A 119 8.70 10.49 13.41
C LEU A 119 8.61 8.97 13.15
N ASP A 120 7.50 8.37 13.48
CA ASP A 120 7.24 6.99 13.12
C ASP A 120 6.41 6.94 11.83
N GLU A 121 7.09 6.54 10.76
CA GLU A 121 6.47 6.24 9.47
C GLU A 121 5.58 5.00 9.62
N VAL A 122 4.28 5.17 9.48
CA VAL A 122 3.34 4.04 9.48
C VAL A 122 3.34 3.37 8.12
N VAL A 123 3.98 2.22 8.02
CA VAL A 123 3.98 1.39 6.81
C VAL A 123 2.86 0.35 6.91
N VAL A 124 1.89 0.42 6.01
CA VAL A 124 0.84 -0.58 5.88
C VAL A 124 1.07 -1.38 4.60
N THR A 125 1.22 -2.69 4.73
CA THR A 125 1.29 -3.58 3.55
C THR A 125 -0.12 -3.89 3.07
N ALA A 126 -0.45 -3.56 1.83
CA ALA A 126 -1.73 -3.89 1.24
C ALA A 126 -1.83 -5.42 1.02
N SER A 127 -2.66 -6.09 1.80
CA SER A 127 -3.07 -7.46 1.51
C SER A 127 -4.35 -7.45 0.69
N LYS A 128 -4.48 -8.40 -0.22
CA LYS A 128 -5.56 -8.49 -1.23
C LYS A 128 -6.97 -8.64 -0.65
N GLU A 129 -7.12 -8.67 0.68
CA GLU A 129 -8.39 -8.91 1.37
C GLU A 129 -9.10 -7.64 1.86
N SER A 130 -8.59 -6.45 1.56
CA SER A 130 -9.11 -5.18 2.10
C SER A 130 -10.42 -4.69 1.45
N ASN A 131 -11.05 -5.45 0.55
CA ASN A 131 -12.34 -5.06 -0.03
C ASN A 131 -13.56 -5.44 0.81
N MET A 132 -13.38 -5.95 2.03
CA MET A 132 -14.50 -6.27 2.93
C MET A 132 -14.46 -5.40 4.19
N LYS A 133 -15.31 -4.37 4.18
CA LYS A 133 -15.88 -3.66 5.32
C LYS A 133 -14.90 -3.19 6.39
N SER A 134 -14.73 -1.89 6.47
CA SER A 134 -14.02 -1.16 7.54
C SER A 134 -14.59 -1.38 8.97
N ASP A 135 -15.58 -2.25 9.11
CA ASP A 135 -16.24 -2.56 10.40
C ASP A 135 -15.53 -3.64 11.23
N ARG A 136 -14.45 -4.25 10.70
CA ARG A 136 -13.75 -5.33 11.40
C ARG A 136 -12.33 -5.01 11.88
N ALA A 137 -11.86 -3.80 11.71
CA ALA A 137 -10.53 -3.41 12.19
C ALA A 137 -10.42 -3.43 13.74
N GLY A 138 -11.53 -3.36 14.46
CA GLY A 138 -11.56 -3.47 15.91
C GLY A 138 -11.45 -4.89 16.49
N ALA A 139 -11.83 -5.91 15.70
CA ALA A 139 -11.89 -7.30 16.20
C ALA A 139 -10.54 -8.06 16.07
N ILE A 140 -9.67 -7.65 15.16
CA ILE A 140 -8.41 -8.36 14.90
C ILE A 140 -7.34 -8.02 15.95
N MET A 141 -7.40 -6.85 16.57
CA MET A 141 -6.46 -6.49 17.63
C MET A 141 -6.72 -7.22 18.96
N ASN A 142 -7.96 -7.66 19.23
CA ASN A 142 -8.28 -8.38 20.44
C ASN A 142 -7.90 -9.87 20.38
N ALA A 143 -7.92 -10.48 19.19
CA ALA A 143 -7.52 -11.88 19.04
C ALA A 143 -6.03 -12.11 19.31
N ASN A 144 -5.19 -11.10 19.03
CA ASN A 144 -3.75 -11.23 19.24
C ASN A 144 -3.33 -11.06 20.71
N ARG A 145 -4.13 -10.39 21.53
CA ARG A 145 -3.89 -10.28 22.97
C ARG A 145 -4.25 -11.56 23.72
N ASP A 146 -5.33 -12.23 23.32
CA ASP A 146 -5.74 -13.50 23.93
C ASP A 146 -4.81 -14.64 23.52
N MET A 147 -4.24 -14.58 22.31
CA MET A 147 -3.25 -15.56 21.85
C MET A 147 -1.90 -15.43 22.58
N ILE A 148 -1.51 -14.21 22.96
CA ILE A 148 -0.28 -13.97 23.74
C ILE A 148 -0.46 -14.45 25.19
N ASN A 149 -1.67 -14.35 25.73
CA ASN A 149 -1.97 -14.80 27.10
C ASN A 149 -2.26 -16.30 27.20
N SER A 150 -2.57 -16.99 26.11
CA SER A 150 -2.86 -18.42 26.06
C SER A 150 -1.66 -19.29 25.67
N THR A 151 -0.57 -18.73 25.23
CA THR A 151 0.68 -19.47 25.15
C THR A 151 1.18 -19.66 26.58
N PRO A 152 1.30 -20.91 27.08
CA PRO A 152 1.95 -21.13 28.36
C PRO A 152 3.35 -20.55 28.21
N THR A 153 3.57 -19.45 28.90
CA THR A 153 4.91 -18.87 29.02
C THR A 153 5.71 -19.92 29.74
N ILE A 154 6.42 -20.75 29.02
CA ILE A 154 7.46 -21.56 29.58
C ILE A 154 8.46 -20.53 30.10
N SER A 155 8.32 -20.20 31.38
CA SER A 155 9.34 -19.50 32.15
C SER A 155 10.55 -20.39 32.24
N ARG A 156 11.14 -20.71 31.10
CA ARG A 156 12.49 -21.22 31.09
C ARG A 156 13.37 -20.00 31.31
N SER A 157 13.76 -19.86 32.54
CA SER A 157 14.80 -18.92 32.94
C SER A 157 15.93 -19.00 31.92
N ILE A 158 16.43 -17.84 31.51
CA ILE A 158 17.60 -17.74 30.62
C ILE A 158 18.75 -18.61 31.11
N SER A 159 18.82 -18.86 32.44
CA SER A 159 19.76 -19.79 33.06
C SER A 159 19.60 -21.26 32.62
N ASP A 160 18.39 -21.71 32.25
CA ASP A 160 18.18 -23.09 31.79
C ASP A 160 18.65 -23.30 30.34
N ILE A 161 18.57 -22.26 29.51
CA ILE A 161 19.08 -22.29 28.11
C ILE A 161 20.61 -22.30 28.12
N MET A 162 21.23 -21.61 29.06
CA MET A 162 22.69 -21.57 29.19
C MET A 162 23.32 -22.84 29.75
N ARG A 163 22.56 -23.65 30.50
CA ARG A 163 23.01 -24.97 30.98
C ARG A 163 23.11 -26.01 29.85
N LEU A 164 22.37 -25.81 28.77
CA LEU A 164 22.40 -26.69 27.59
C LEU A 164 23.49 -26.31 26.60
N SER A 165 24.20 -25.20 26.81
CA SER A 165 25.33 -24.78 25.99
C SER A 165 26.60 -25.52 26.42
N PRO A 166 27.26 -26.31 25.57
CA PRO A 166 28.43 -27.10 25.93
C PRO A 166 29.68 -26.23 26.25
N GLN A 167 29.56 -24.92 26.20
CA GLN A 167 30.65 -23.96 26.42
C GLN A 167 30.43 -23.01 27.60
N GLY A 168 29.39 -23.21 28.38
CA GLY A 168 29.14 -22.43 29.59
C GLY A 168 29.81 -23.06 30.83
N ALA A 169 30.77 -22.37 31.40
CA ALA A 169 31.34 -22.74 32.69
C ALA A 169 30.76 -21.86 33.81
N ASP A 170 30.27 -22.47 34.86
CA ASP A 170 29.79 -21.77 36.03
C ASP A 170 31.00 -21.41 36.92
N VAL A 171 31.29 -20.15 37.03
CA VAL A 171 32.46 -19.65 37.78
C VAL A 171 31.96 -18.78 38.97
N GLY A 172 31.55 -19.43 40.03
CA GLY A 172 31.12 -18.74 41.24
C GLY A 172 29.94 -17.79 41.04
N ASN A 173 29.94 -16.58 41.49
CA ASN A 173 28.86 -15.59 41.36
C ASN A 173 28.80 -14.85 40.00
N GLY A 174 29.50 -15.34 38.98
CA GLY A 174 29.53 -14.73 37.64
C GLY A 174 29.38 -15.76 36.55
N PHE A 175 28.73 -15.39 35.49
CA PHE A 175 28.57 -16.19 34.29
C PHE A 175 29.59 -15.76 33.23
N ALA A 176 30.51 -16.65 32.86
CA ALA A 176 31.49 -16.40 31.80
C ALA A 176 31.20 -17.27 30.58
N VAL A 177 30.97 -16.65 29.45
CA VAL A 177 30.82 -17.32 28.14
C VAL A 177 32.12 -17.09 27.35
N GLY A 178 32.76 -18.17 26.94
CA GLY A 178 33.87 -18.09 26.00
C GLY A 178 35.25 -17.86 26.59
N GLY A 179 35.67 -18.57 27.64
CA GLY A 179 37.05 -18.82 28.01
C GLY A 179 37.95 -17.59 28.28
N GLY A 180 37.37 -16.44 28.66
CA GLY A 180 38.11 -15.24 29.00
C GLY A 180 38.73 -15.32 30.40
N ASN A 181 40.05 -15.38 30.51
CA ASN A 181 40.74 -15.28 31.77
C ASN A 181 40.58 -13.86 32.33
N TYR A 182 39.93 -13.70 33.46
CA TYR A 182 40.03 -12.47 34.24
C TYR A 182 41.39 -12.41 34.87
N ARG A 183 42.31 -11.61 34.33
CA ARG A 183 43.46 -11.14 35.06
C ARG A 183 43.05 -9.93 35.88
N GLN A 184 43.05 -10.09 37.18
CA GLN A 184 43.05 -8.98 38.11
C GLN A 184 44.43 -8.28 37.99
N SER A 185 44.41 -7.03 37.78
CA SER A 185 45.48 -6.12 38.06
C SER A 185 45.06 -5.19 39.18
#